data_317412c94b0855e012210345ae55e4b3
#
_entry.id   317412c94b0855e012210345ae55e4b3
#
_cell.length_a   1.000
_cell.length_b   1.000
_cell.length_c   1.000
_cell.angle_alpha   90.00
_cell.angle_beta   90.00
_cell.angle_gamma   90.00
#
_symmetry.space_group_name_H-M   'P 1'
#
loop_
_entity.id
_entity.type
_entity.pdbx_description
1 polymer ?
#
loop_
_entity_poly.entity_id
_entity_poly.type
_entity_poly.pdbx_seq_one_letter_code
_entity_poly.pdbx_strand_id
1 'polypeptide(L)'
;MSSPGAGKTTTLTKTIDAMKHDFRIGVMEADIDSAVDADMTRQGLLELDTSDVDLAILENVGNLVCPAEFDTGAVKNAMILSVPEGDDKPLKYPLMFQVCQCLLINKIDVLPYFDFDLEECKKRVLKLNPDMKIIPISARTGEGMDEWIDWLKEETSSWNESNEKGVKE
;
A
#
# COMPACT_ATOMS: atom_id res chain seq x y z
N MET A 1 -3.95 0.74 2.27
CA MET A 1 -5.28 0.23 2.64
C MET A 1 -5.13 -0.93 3.62
N SER A 2 -5.89 -1.02 4.71
CA SER A 2 -5.80 -2.15 5.66
C SER A 2 -6.85 -2.05 6.76
N SER A 3 -7.04 -3.15 7.53
CA SER A 3 -7.81 -3.11 8.78
C SER A 3 -7.08 -2.32 9.88
N PRO A 4 -7.82 -1.85 10.90
CA PRO A 4 -7.22 -1.32 12.12
C PRO A 4 -6.27 -2.36 12.75
N GLY A 5 -5.11 -1.90 13.23
CA GLY A 5 -4.14 -2.78 13.87
C GLY A 5 -3.28 -3.64 12.94
N ALA A 6 -3.43 -3.57 11.61
CA ALA A 6 -2.59 -4.29 10.65
C ALA A 6 -1.11 -3.83 10.63
N GLY A 7 -0.80 -2.68 11.26
CA GLY A 7 0.55 -2.13 11.37
C GLY A 7 0.89 -1.08 10.31
N LYS A 8 -0.11 -0.38 9.75
CA LYS A 8 0.08 0.70 8.77
C LYS A 8 1.10 1.73 9.22
N THR A 9 0.83 2.39 10.33
CA THR A 9 1.67 3.49 10.85
C THR A 9 3.12 3.03 11.08
N THR A 10 3.32 1.83 11.63
CA THR A 10 4.67 1.28 11.84
C THR A 10 5.37 1.03 10.51
N THR A 11 4.67 0.44 9.53
CA THR A 11 5.21 0.20 8.19
C THR A 11 5.54 1.53 7.51
N LEU A 12 4.63 2.50 7.55
CA LEU A 12 4.81 3.82 6.96
C LEU A 12 6.01 4.57 7.57
N THR A 13 6.12 4.59 8.90
CA THR A 13 7.25 5.22 9.59
C THR A 13 8.59 4.63 9.14
N LYS A 14 8.70 3.29 9.09
CA LYS A 14 9.92 2.62 8.62
C LYS A 14 10.20 2.87 7.14
N THR A 15 9.16 2.95 6.31
CA THR A 15 9.27 3.29 4.89
C THR A 15 9.86 4.70 4.72
N ILE A 16 9.30 5.68 5.43
CA ILE A 16 9.78 7.07 5.39
C ILE A 16 11.24 7.13 5.86
N ASP A 17 11.55 6.49 7.00
CA ASP A 17 12.92 6.49 7.54
C ASP A 17 13.94 5.90 6.58
N ALA A 18 13.59 4.86 5.83
CA ALA A 18 14.47 4.23 4.87
C ALA A 18 14.65 5.04 3.58
N MET A 19 13.64 5.84 3.18
CA MET A 19 13.63 6.52 1.88
C MET A 19 13.90 8.03 1.95
N LYS A 20 13.79 8.67 3.12
CA LYS A 20 13.88 10.13 3.28
C LYS A 20 15.17 10.79 2.82
N HIS A 21 16.24 10.01 2.63
CA HIS A 21 17.52 10.52 2.13
C HIS A 21 17.59 10.51 0.60
N ASP A 22 16.78 9.68 -0.04
CA ASP A 22 16.76 9.50 -1.49
C ASP A 22 15.59 10.22 -2.15
N PHE A 23 14.45 10.39 -1.40
CA PHE A 23 13.21 10.94 -1.90
C PHE A 23 12.63 11.97 -0.94
N ARG A 24 12.03 13.03 -1.49
CA ARG A 24 11.20 13.98 -0.76
C ARG A 24 9.79 13.39 -0.68
N ILE A 25 9.35 13.02 0.51
CA ILE A 25 8.12 12.27 0.74
C ILE A 25 7.07 13.18 1.36
N GLY A 26 5.93 13.30 0.69
CA GLY A 26 4.71 13.88 1.25
C GLY A 26 3.78 12.79 1.77
N VAL A 27 3.17 12.98 2.93
CA VAL A 27 2.17 12.05 3.48
C VAL A 27 0.88 12.80 3.73
N MET A 28 -0.23 12.25 3.24
CA MET A 28 -1.58 12.72 3.52
C MET A 28 -2.39 11.59 4.15
N GLU A 29 -3.07 11.89 5.22
CA GLU A 29 -4.06 10.99 5.83
C GLU A 29 -5.45 11.35 5.35
N ALA A 30 -6.25 10.36 4.98
CA ALA A 30 -7.65 10.53 4.62
C ALA A 30 -8.49 9.39 5.17
N ASP A 31 -9.73 9.68 5.50
CA ASP A 31 -10.77 8.70 5.83
C ASP A 31 -11.78 8.68 4.68
N ILE A 32 -11.67 7.68 3.83
CA ILE A 32 -12.46 7.61 2.59
C ILE A 32 -13.58 6.59 2.80
N ASP A 33 -14.76 7.10 3.11
CA ASP A 33 -15.97 6.31 3.31
C ASP A 33 -17.04 6.56 2.22
N SER A 34 -16.80 7.53 1.34
CA SER A 34 -17.75 7.91 0.27
C SER A 34 -17.02 8.43 -0.99
N ALA A 35 -17.75 8.53 -2.10
CA ALA A 35 -17.27 9.18 -3.32
C ALA A 35 -16.91 10.66 -3.09
N VAL A 36 -17.62 11.34 -2.19
CA VAL A 36 -17.35 12.73 -1.84
C VAL A 36 -15.99 12.87 -1.14
N ASP A 37 -15.68 11.96 -0.21
CA ASP A 37 -14.39 11.96 0.49
C ASP A 37 -13.24 11.67 -0.47
N ALA A 38 -13.44 10.76 -1.42
CA ALA A 38 -12.47 10.48 -2.47
C ALA A 38 -12.21 11.68 -3.37
N ASP A 39 -13.26 12.39 -3.79
CA ASP A 39 -13.14 13.61 -4.59
C ASP A 39 -12.44 14.74 -3.82
N MET A 40 -12.78 14.94 -2.55
CA MET A 40 -12.11 15.92 -1.68
C MET A 40 -10.63 15.57 -1.48
N THR A 41 -10.32 14.30 -1.28
CA THR A 41 -8.94 13.80 -1.16
C THR A 41 -8.15 14.05 -2.43
N ARG A 42 -8.74 13.78 -3.60
CA ARG A 42 -8.16 14.04 -4.92
C ARG A 42 -7.91 15.53 -5.14
N GLN A 43 -8.86 16.39 -4.79
CA GLN A 43 -8.68 17.83 -4.86
C GLN A 43 -7.55 18.31 -3.94
N GLY A 44 -7.52 17.84 -2.69
CA GLY A 44 -6.43 18.14 -1.76
C GLY A 44 -5.05 17.72 -2.28
N LEU A 45 -4.95 16.56 -2.95
CA LEU A 45 -3.71 16.12 -3.60
C LEU A 45 -3.29 17.04 -4.75
N LEU A 46 -4.26 17.54 -5.54
CA LEU A 46 -3.99 18.49 -6.64
C LEU A 46 -3.61 19.88 -6.15
N GLU A 47 -4.08 20.29 -4.99
CA GLU A 47 -3.75 21.59 -4.36
C GLU A 47 -2.42 21.55 -3.59
N LEU A 48 -1.90 20.36 -3.26
CA LEU A 48 -0.56 20.24 -2.71
C LEU A 48 0.45 20.75 -3.73
N ASP A 49 1.34 21.64 -3.29
CA ASP A 49 2.51 21.99 -4.08
C ASP A 49 3.44 20.78 -4.16
N THR A 50 3.25 20.00 -5.22
CA THR A 50 4.03 18.77 -5.47
C THR A 50 5.37 19.05 -6.16
N SER A 51 5.70 20.32 -6.42
CA SER A 51 6.98 20.69 -7.06
C SER A 51 8.21 20.19 -6.28
N ASP A 52 8.04 20.01 -4.96
CA ASP A 52 9.07 19.54 -4.05
C ASP A 52 8.83 18.13 -3.50
N VAL A 53 7.94 17.32 -4.08
CA VAL A 53 7.61 15.98 -3.64
C VAL A 53 7.91 14.96 -4.74
N ASP A 54 8.77 13.99 -4.44
CA ASP A 54 9.09 12.90 -5.37
C ASP A 54 8.13 11.71 -5.21
N LEU A 55 7.60 11.51 -3.98
CA LEU A 55 6.65 10.45 -3.62
C LEU A 55 5.57 10.99 -2.68
N ALA A 56 4.32 11.00 -3.13
CA ALA A 56 3.17 11.28 -2.29
C ALA A 56 2.54 9.96 -1.80
N ILE A 57 2.38 9.81 -0.50
CA ILE A 57 1.75 8.64 0.12
C ILE A 57 0.41 9.07 0.72
N LEU A 58 -0.66 8.45 0.24
CA LEU A 58 -2.00 8.60 0.83
C LEU A 58 -2.24 7.45 1.81
N GLU A 59 -2.27 7.75 3.10
CA GLU A 59 -2.69 6.79 4.13
C GLU A 59 -4.22 6.87 4.30
N ASN A 60 -4.93 5.81 3.94
CA ASN A 60 -6.34 5.71 4.23
C ASN A 60 -6.59 5.06 5.59
N VAL A 61 -7.39 5.71 6.42
CA VAL A 61 -7.65 5.30 7.79
C VAL A 61 -8.73 4.21 7.82
N GLY A 62 -8.33 3.00 8.21
CA GLY A 62 -9.19 2.05 8.91
C GLY A 62 -10.20 1.22 8.16
N ASN A 63 -10.39 1.31 6.82
CA ASN A 63 -11.41 0.56 6.10
C ASN A 63 -10.83 -0.33 4.98
N LEU A 64 -11.39 -1.55 4.80
CA LEU A 64 -10.99 -2.48 3.74
C LEU A 64 -11.93 -2.44 2.52
N VAL A 65 -13.11 -1.84 2.64
CA VAL A 65 -14.15 -1.92 1.60
C VAL A 65 -14.18 -0.66 0.77
N CYS A 66 -14.40 0.48 1.39
CA CYS A 66 -14.63 1.75 0.68
C CYS A 66 -13.45 2.22 -0.18
N PRO A 67 -12.17 2.11 0.23
CA PRO A 67 -11.05 2.55 -0.61
C PRO A 67 -10.86 1.75 -1.90
N ALA A 68 -11.43 0.56 -1.99
CA ALA A 68 -11.38 -0.25 -3.21
C ALA A 68 -12.44 0.17 -4.23
N GLU A 69 -13.47 0.90 -3.80
CA GLU A 69 -14.59 1.32 -4.64
C GLU A 69 -14.39 2.72 -5.24
N PHE A 70 -13.48 3.52 -4.66
CA PHE A 70 -13.31 4.92 -5.05
C PHE A 70 -11.92 5.21 -5.60
N ASP A 71 -11.87 5.86 -6.77
CA ASP A 71 -10.62 6.32 -7.37
C ASP A 71 -10.12 7.60 -6.67
N THR A 72 -9.01 7.47 -5.95
CA THR A 72 -8.33 8.58 -5.28
C THR A 72 -7.31 9.30 -6.17
N GLY A 73 -7.11 8.83 -7.40
CA GLY A 73 -6.05 9.31 -8.29
C GLY A 73 -4.67 8.72 -7.97
N ALA A 74 -4.56 7.77 -7.03
CA ALA A 74 -3.30 7.11 -6.72
C ALA A 74 -2.84 6.24 -7.89
N VAL A 75 -1.57 6.39 -8.29
CA VAL A 75 -0.95 5.62 -9.39
C VAL A 75 -0.82 4.15 -9.04
N LYS A 76 -0.50 3.85 -7.78
CA LYS A 76 -0.37 2.50 -7.24
C LYS A 76 -1.09 2.39 -5.90
N ASN A 77 -1.75 1.26 -5.72
CA ASN A 77 -2.41 0.92 -4.47
C ASN A 77 -1.67 -0.22 -3.78
N ALA A 78 -1.26 0.00 -2.54
CA ALA A 78 -0.71 -1.03 -1.66
C ALA A 78 -1.66 -1.31 -0.51
N MET A 79 -1.80 -2.58 -0.15
CA MET A 79 -2.58 -2.99 1.00
C MET A 79 -1.73 -3.75 2.01
N ILE A 80 -2.15 -3.71 3.28
CA ILE A 80 -1.50 -4.44 4.36
C ILE A 80 -2.53 -5.39 4.98
N LEU A 81 -2.19 -6.68 4.99
CA LEU A 81 -2.87 -7.74 5.73
C LEU A 81 -1.92 -8.23 6.82
N SER A 82 -2.37 -8.31 8.05
CA SER A 82 -1.54 -8.87 9.12
C SER A 82 -1.89 -10.31 9.43
N VAL A 83 -0.89 -11.10 9.82
CA VAL A 83 -1.06 -12.52 10.21
C VAL A 83 -2.22 -12.75 11.19
N PRO A 84 -2.42 -11.94 12.27
CA PRO A 84 -3.55 -12.12 13.18
C PRO A 84 -4.94 -11.94 12.56
N GLU A 85 -5.05 -11.36 11.36
CA GLU A 85 -6.34 -11.14 10.71
C GLU A 85 -6.87 -12.38 9.98
N GLY A 86 -6.01 -13.38 9.75
CA GLY A 86 -6.35 -14.63 9.07
C GLY A 86 -6.10 -14.62 7.56
N ASP A 87 -5.80 -15.78 7.02
CA ASP A 87 -5.48 -15.99 5.60
C ASP A 87 -6.71 -16.07 4.69
N ASP A 88 -7.90 -16.02 5.27
CA ASP A 88 -9.19 -16.06 4.57
C ASP A 88 -9.70 -14.69 4.08
N LYS A 89 -8.98 -13.61 4.37
CA LYS A 89 -9.35 -12.25 3.94
C LYS A 89 -9.56 -12.11 2.43
N PRO A 90 -8.75 -12.74 1.55
CA PRO A 90 -9.01 -12.69 0.11
C PRO A 90 -10.35 -13.26 -0.30
N LEU A 91 -10.89 -14.22 0.46
CA LEU A 91 -12.21 -14.80 0.22
C LEU A 91 -13.35 -13.89 0.68
N LYS A 92 -13.12 -13.11 1.75
CA LYS A 92 -14.12 -12.22 2.35
C LYS A 92 -14.21 -10.86 1.66
N TYR A 93 -13.08 -10.36 1.17
CA TYR A 93 -12.95 -9.01 0.60
C TYR A 93 -12.22 -9.03 -0.75
N PRO A 94 -12.71 -9.79 -1.77
CA PRO A 94 -11.97 -10.03 -3.00
C PRO A 94 -11.64 -8.75 -3.79
N LEU A 95 -12.49 -7.74 -3.74
CA LEU A 95 -12.32 -6.50 -4.50
C LEU A 95 -11.01 -5.80 -4.16
N MET A 96 -10.65 -5.71 -2.87
CA MET A 96 -9.39 -5.11 -2.42
C MET A 96 -8.17 -5.77 -3.07
N PHE A 97 -8.19 -7.10 -3.14
CA PHE A 97 -7.10 -7.87 -3.73
C PHE A 97 -7.08 -7.79 -5.27
N GLN A 98 -8.17 -7.39 -5.91
CA GLN A 98 -8.22 -7.19 -7.36
C GLN A 98 -7.66 -5.83 -7.79
N VAL A 99 -7.82 -4.78 -6.96
CA VAL A 99 -7.47 -3.41 -7.34
C VAL A 99 -6.06 -2.97 -6.89
N CYS A 100 -5.45 -3.68 -5.95
CA CYS A 100 -4.11 -3.34 -5.44
C CYS A 100 -3.00 -3.96 -6.28
N GLN A 101 -1.89 -3.25 -6.42
CA GLN A 101 -0.68 -3.72 -7.09
C GLN A 101 0.29 -4.42 -6.15
N CYS A 102 0.22 -4.10 -4.84
CA CYS A 102 1.08 -4.71 -3.84
C CYS A 102 0.30 -5.11 -2.59
N LEU A 103 0.60 -6.30 -2.07
CA LEU A 103 0.13 -6.80 -0.79
C LEU A 103 1.32 -7.01 0.14
N LEU A 104 1.32 -6.30 1.27
CA LEU A 104 2.22 -6.57 2.38
C LEU A 104 1.53 -7.52 3.37
N ILE A 105 2.07 -8.73 3.56
CA ILE A 105 1.63 -9.63 4.62
C ILE A 105 2.50 -9.34 5.85
N ASN A 106 1.96 -8.53 6.76
CA ASN A 106 2.70 -8.01 7.90
C ASN A 106 2.59 -8.92 9.14
N LYS A 107 3.54 -8.72 10.06
CA LYS A 107 3.67 -9.46 11.32
C LYS A 107 4.02 -10.93 11.12
N ILE A 108 4.86 -11.25 10.12
CA ILE A 108 5.33 -12.62 9.90
C ILE A 108 6.13 -13.16 11.10
N ASP A 109 6.66 -12.29 11.95
CA ASP A 109 7.34 -12.65 13.20
C ASP A 109 6.44 -13.39 14.20
N VAL A 110 5.11 -13.31 14.03
CA VAL A 110 4.15 -14.03 14.88
C VAL A 110 3.51 -15.26 14.20
N LEU A 111 3.88 -15.58 12.96
CA LEU A 111 3.36 -16.76 12.24
C LEU A 111 3.31 -18.05 13.09
N PRO A 112 4.33 -18.38 13.91
CA PRO A 112 4.29 -19.61 14.71
C PRO A 112 3.18 -19.66 15.77
N TYR A 113 2.53 -18.53 16.05
CA TYR A 113 1.50 -18.41 17.11
C TYR A 113 0.08 -18.30 16.56
N PHE A 114 -0.08 -18.28 15.23
CA PHE A 114 -1.37 -18.12 14.55
C PHE A 114 -1.59 -19.22 13.53
N ASP A 115 -2.85 -19.57 13.35
CA ASP A 115 -3.29 -20.46 12.27
C ASP A 115 -3.43 -19.62 10.99
N PHE A 116 -2.28 -19.36 10.35
CA PHE A 116 -2.17 -18.60 9.12
C PHE A 116 -1.30 -19.35 8.12
N ASP A 117 -1.90 -19.83 7.04
CA ASP A 117 -1.20 -20.46 5.93
C ASP A 117 -0.77 -19.40 4.90
N LEU A 118 0.53 -19.04 4.95
CA LEU A 118 1.10 -18.03 4.07
C LEU A 118 1.01 -18.42 2.58
N GLU A 119 1.26 -19.68 2.26
CA GLU A 119 1.26 -20.14 0.88
C GLU A 119 -0.18 -20.26 0.33
N GLU A 120 -1.12 -20.71 1.15
CA GLU A 120 -2.52 -20.72 0.75
C GLU A 120 -3.08 -19.30 0.61
N CYS A 121 -2.68 -18.35 1.47
CA CYS A 121 -3.03 -16.94 1.33
C CYS A 121 -2.52 -16.37 -0.01
N LYS A 122 -1.24 -16.56 -0.32
CA LYS A 122 -0.65 -16.14 -1.60
C LYS A 122 -1.39 -16.71 -2.80
N LYS A 123 -1.70 -18.01 -2.75
CA LYS A 123 -2.42 -18.69 -3.82
C LYS A 123 -3.83 -18.12 -4.04
N ARG A 124 -4.56 -17.81 -2.97
CA ARG A 124 -5.88 -17.17 -3.04
C ARG A 124 -5.79 -15.79 -3.66
N VAL A 125 -4.78 -15.00 -3.27
CA VAL A 125 -4.53 -13.66 -3.80
C VAL A 125 -4.19 -13.71 -5.29
N LEU A 126 -3.23 -14.55 -5.70
CA LEU A 126 -2.80 -14.66 -7.10
C LEU A 126 -3.90 -15.23 -8.01
N LYS A 127 -4.88 -15.92 -7.46
CA LYS A 127 -6.09 -16.33 -8.20
C LYS A 127 -7.01 -15.15 -8.51
N LEU A 128 -7.03 -14.13 -7.66
CA LEU A 128 -7.82 -12.90 -7.85
C LEU A 128 -7.09 -11.87 -8.69
N ASN A 129 -5.77 -11.76 -8.51
CA ASN A 129 -4.90 -10.82 -9.18
C ASN A 129 -3.53 -11.46 -9.42
N PRO A 130 -3.32 -12.07 -10.62
CA PRO A 130 -2.09 -12.78 -10.94
C PRO A 130 -0.83 -11.90 -10.93
N ASP A 131 -0.99 -10.60 -11.15
CA ASP A 131 0.12 -9.64 -11.27
C ASP A 131 0.46 -8.96 -9.95
N MET A 132 -0.25 -9.28 -8.86
CA MET A 132 -0.03 -8.66 -7.56
C MET A 132 1.34 -9.05 -7.00
N LYS A 133 2.14 -8.06 -6.65
CA LYS A 133 3.36 -8.26 -5.85
C LYS A 133 2.97 -8.59 -4.41
N ILE A 134 3.45 -9.70 -3.87
CA ILE A 134 3.16 -10.12 -2.49
C ILE A 134 4.46 -10.17 -1.72
N ILE A 135 4.56 -9.37 -0.67
CA ILE A 135 5.78 -9.22 0.14
C ILE A 135 5.45 -9.54 1.60
N PRO A 136 5.89 -10.68 2.13
CA PRO A 136 5.81 -10.95 3.57
C PRO A 136 6.80 -10.06 4.33
N ILE A 137 6.31 -9.35 5.34
CA ILE A 137 7.12 -8.43 6.14
C ILE A 137 6.87 -8.57 7.65
N SER A 138 7.83 -8.15 8.42
CA SER A 138 7.62 -7.74 9.81
C SER A 138 8.08 -6.28 9.97
N ALA A 139 7.14 -5.36 9.99
CA ALA A 139 7.46 -3.96 10.28
C ALA A 139 8.11 -3.77 11.65
N ARG A 140 7.92 -4.71 12.58
CA ARG A 140 8.54 -4.71 13.91
C ARG A 140 10.02 -5.07 13.84
N THR A 141 10.38 -6.18 13.19
CA THR A 141 11.76 -6.69 13.14
C THR A 141 12.58 -6.11 12.00
N GLY A 142 11.93 -5.65 10.93
CA GLY A 142 12.53 -5.19 9.70
C GLY A 142 12.60 -6.27 8.62
N GLU A 143 12.25 -7.52 8.93
CA GLU A 143 12.27 -8.62 7.96
C GLU A 143 11.36 -8.33 6.77
N GLY A 144 11.87 -8.52 5.54
CA GLY A 144 11.16 -8.26 4.29
C GLY A 144 10.97 -6.78 3.94
N MET A 145 11.36 -5.85 4.81
CA MET A 145 11.19 -4.40 4.55
C MET A 145 12.05 -3.92 3.37
N ASP A 146 13.22 -4.52 3.16
CA ASP A 146 14.10 -4.15 2.04
C ASP A 146 13.41 -4.43 0.69
N GLU A 147 12.76 -5.57 0.52
CA GLU A 147 12.00 -5.91 -0.70
C GLU A 147 10.85 -4.92 -0.96
N TRP A 148 10.16 -4.49 0.10
CA TRP A 148 9.12 -3.46 0.01
C TRP A 148 9.69 -2.10 -0.42
N ILE A 149 10.81 -1.68 0.18
CA ILE A 149 11.47 -0.42 -0.14
C ILE A 149 11.99 -0.42 -1.58
N ASP A 150 12.61 -1.50 -2.02
CA ASP A 150 13.11 -1.65 -3.38
C ASP A 150 11.97 -1.57 -4.41
N TRP A 151 10.87 -2.29 -4.17
CA TRP A 151 9.68 -2.20 -5.02
C TRP A 151 9.15 -0.77 -5.11
N LEU A 152 9.05 -0.07 -3.98
CA LEU A 152 8.54 1.31 -3.95
C LEU A 152 9.47 2.29 -4.68
N LYS A 153 10.80 2.11 -4.55
CA LYS A 153 11.80 2.90 -5.28
C LYS A 153 11.72 2.67 -6.79
N GLU A 154 11.58 1.42 -7.22
CA GLU A 154 11.44 1.05 -8.62
C GLU A 154 10.19 1.68 -9.25
N GLU A 155 9.03 1.56 -8.59
CA GLU A 155 7.78 2.13 -9.06
C GLU A 155 7.82 3.66 -9.14
N THR A 156 8.38 4.31 -8.12
CA THR A 156 8.52 5.78 -8.08
C THR A 156 9.44 6.27 -9.20
N SER A 157 10.59 5.64 -9.39
CA SER A 157 11.55 6.02 -10.41
C SER A 157 10.98 5.80 -11.82
N SER A 158 10.35 4.67 -12.05
CA SER A 158 9.71 4.33 -13.33
C SER A 158 8.60 5.32 -13.72
N TRP A 159 7.81 5.76 -12.74
CA TRP A 159 6.77 6.76 -12.95
C TRP A 159 7.35 8.12 -13.31
N ASN A 160 8.33 8.58 -12.56
CA ASN A 160 8.96 9.89 -12.77
C ASN A 160 9.64 9.96 -14.14
N GLU A 161 10.39 8.92 -14.54
CA GLU A 161 11.02 8.84 -15.87
C GLU A 161 9.99 8.86 -17.01
N SER A 162 8.84 8.23 -16.83
CA SER A 162 7.78 8.18 -17.84
C SER A 162 7.14 9.55 -18.06
N ASN A 163 6.94 10.31 -16.98
CA ASN A 163 6.36 11.65 -17.04
C ASN A 163 7.32 12.70 -17.59
N GLU A 164 8.61 12.59 -17.30
CA GLU A 164 9.62 13.50 -17.90
C GLU A 164 9.70 13.37 -19.43
N LYS A 165 9.43 12.19 -19.97
CA LYS A 165 9.39 11.95 -21.42
C LYS A 165 8.12 12.49 -22.07
N GLY A 166 6.98 12.46 -21.37
CA GLY A 166 5.69 12.96 -21.88
C GLY A 166 5.54 14.49 -21.87
N VAL A 167 6.37 15.21 -21.12
CA VAL A 167 6.38 16.69 -21.09
C VAL A 167 7.25 17.31 -22.23
N LYS A 168 8.01 16.50 -22.95
CA LYS A 168 8.92 16.93 -24.04
C LYS A 168 8.35 16.76 -25.45
N GLU A 169 7.12 16.30 -25.57
CA GLU A 169 6.34 16.26 -26.83
C GLU A 169 5.24 17.34 -26.82
#